data_67cca4b88f87c0693f114053c49406fc
#
_entry.id   67cca4b88f87c0693f114053c49406fc
#
_cell.length_a   1.000
_cell.length_b   1.000
_cell.length_c   1.000
_cell.angle_alpha   90.00
_cell.angle_beta   90.00
_cell.angle_gamma   90.00
#
_symmetry.space_group_name_H-M   'P 1'
#
loop_
_entity.id
_entity.type
_entity.pdbx_description
1 polymer ?
#
loop_
_entity_poly.entity_id
_entity_poly.type
_entity_poly.pdbx_seq_one_letter_code
_entity_poly.pdbx_strand_id
1 'polypeptide(L)'
;GSGKTTMMKMINQLIEPTDGNIYLNKKRIKDHHQRELRLETGYVLQQIALFPNLTVAENIALIPEMKGWKKEQIQEQTKVLLEKVGLSFEDYAHRYPKELSGGEQQRVGIVRAIIATPKILLMDEPFSALDAISRKQLQDLTKQLHQEFKMTTLFVTHDTDEAVKLADRIAVLKDGEIVQVDTP
;
A
#
# COMPACT_ATOMS: atom_id res chain seq x y z
N GLY A 1 -6.03 -5.96 20.11
CA GLY A 1 -5.57 -6.32 18.80
C GLY A 1 -4.92 -7.69 18.73
N SER A 2 -5.07 -8.35 17.58
CA SER A 2 -4.50 -9.69 17.35
C SER A 2 -3.02 -9.68 16.89
N GLY A 3 -2.39 -8.49 16.80
CA GLY A 3 -0.99 -8.34 16.37
C GLY A 3 -0.76 -8.17 14.87
N LYS A 4 -1.81 -7.99 14.07
CA LYS A 4 -1.69 -7.83 12.60
C LYS A 4 -0.83 -6.64 12.19
N THR A 5 -1.10 -5.47 12.74
CA THR A 5 -0.32 -4.24 12.47
C THR A 5 1.13 -4.38 12.97
N THR A 6 1.34 -5.01 14.11
CA THR A 6 2.68 -5.29 14.65
C THR A 6 3.48 -6.16 13.69
N MET A 7 2.87 -7.21 13.15
CA MET A 7 3.51 -8.09 12.16
C MET A 7 3.90 -7.31 10.90
N MET A 8 3.04 -6.43 10.38
CA MET A 8 3.39 -5.57 9.24
C MET A 8 4.58 -4.67 9.53
N LYS A 9 4.64 -4.08 10.73
CA LYS A 9 5.76 -3.22 11.14
C LYS A 9 7.07 -3.99 11.27
N MET A 10 7.03 -5.29 11.52
CA MET A 10 8.22 -6.14 11.49
C MET A 10 8.72 -6.35 10.06
N ILE A 11 7.83 -6.46 9.07
CA ILE A 11 8.20 -6.67 7.67
C ILE A 11 8.99 -5.50 7.11
N ASN A 12 8.59 -4.26 7.41
CA ASN A 12 9.33 -3.07 6.97
C ASN A 12 10.38 -2.57 7.97
N GLN A 13 10.71 -3.39 8.98
CA GLN A 13 11.73 -3.12 9.99
C GLN A 13 11.48 -1.88 10.85
N LEU A 14 10.23 -1.49 11.08
CA LEU A 14 9.88 -0.48 12.07
C LEU A 14 9.92 -1.05 13.49
N ILE A 15 9.71 -2.35 13.64
CA ILE A 15 9.80 -3.10 14.89
C ILE A 15 10.63 -4.35 14.59
N GLU A 16 11.54 -4.70 15.49
CA GLU A 16 12.29 -5.97 15.42
C GLU A 16 11.50 -7.10 16.07
N PRO A 17 11.44 -8.31 15.45
CA PRO A 17 10.88 -9.47 16.11
C PRO A 17 11.70 -9.85 17.34
N THR A 18 11.03 -10.20 18.43
CA THR A 18 11.70 -10.71 19.65
C THR A 18 12.34 -12.07 19.38
N ASP A 19 11.71 -12.89 18.57
CA ASP A 19 12.19 -14.20 18.16
C ASP A 19 11.69 -14.52 16.73
N GLY A 20 12.32 -15.50 16.10
CA GLY A 20 11.97 -15.90 14.74
C GLY A 20 12.55 -15.00 13.64
N ASN A 21 12.27 -15.36 12.40
CA ASN A 21 12.76 -14.67 11.22
C ASN A 21 11.63 -14.43 10.20
N ILE A 22 11.77 -13.36 9.43
CA ILE A 22 10.91 -13.06 8.29
C ILE A 22 11.78 -13.12 7.03
N TYR A 23 11.30 -13.77 5.98
CA TYR A 23 12.00 -13.93 4.72
C TYR A 23 11.27 -13.23 3.59
N LEU A 24 12.01 -12.49 2.79
CA LEU A 24 11.56 -11.91 1.53
C LEU A 24 12.46 -12.42 0.42
N ASN A 25 11.88 -13.09 -0.58
CA ASN A 25 12.62 -13.74 -1.66
C ASN A 25 13.75 -14.66 -1.14
N LYS A 26 13.42 -15.52 -0.17
CA LYS A 26 14.32 -16.50 0.46
C LYS A 26 15.48 -15.90 1.27
N LYS A 27 15.55 -14.59 1.43
CA LYS A 27 16.54 -13.89 2.25
C LYS A 27 15.89 -13.29 3.48
N ARG A 28 16.49 -13.46 4.67
CA ARG A 28 15.96 -12.86 5.90
C ARG A 28 15.87 -11.35 5.78
N ILE A 29 14.78 -10.76 6.27
CA ILE A 29 14.57 -9.31 6.21
C ILE A 29 15.72 -8.55 6.87
N LYS A 30 16.22 -9.03 8.00
CA LYS A 30 17.35 -8.40 8.71
C LYS A 30 18.68 -8.40 7.92
N ASP A 31 18.81 -9.25 6.93
CA ASP A 31 20.00 -9.35 6.08
C ASP A 31 19.91 -8.44 4.84
N HIS A 32 18.72 -7.87 4.56
CA HIS A 32 18.54 -6.85 3.53
C HIS A 32 19.09 -5.50 4.00
N HIS A 33 19.60 -4.71 3.08
CA HIS A 33 19.90 -3.32 3.35
C HIS A 33 18.61 -2.56 3.65
N GLN A 34 18.48 -1.97 4.84
CA GLN A 34 17.22 -1.39 5.33
C GLN A 34 16.64 -0.32 4.39
N ARG A 35 17.49 0.57 3.87
CA ARG A 35 17.06 1.61 2.94
C ARG A 35 16.52 1.02 1.64
N GLU A 36 17.22 0.04 1.06
CA GLU A 36 16.80 -0.63 -0.17
C GLU A 36 15.48 -1.37 0.03
N LEU A 37 15.34 -2.11 1.14
CA LEU A 37 14.11 -2.81 1.48
C LEU A 37 12.92 -1.85 1.58
N ARG A 38 13.09 -0.70 2.24
CA ARG A 38 12.03 0.30 2.39
C ARG A 38 11.65 0.96 1.07
N LEU A 39 12.60 1.21 0.19
CA LEU A 39 12.34 1.73 -1.16
C LEU A 39 11.59 0.73 -2.05
N GLU A 40 11.74 -0.58 -1.80
CA GLU A 40 11.06 -1.66 -2.51
C GLU A 40 9.77 -2.12 -1.82
N THR A 41 9.34 -1.43 -0.76
CA THR A 41 8.12 -1.73 -0.01
C THR A 41 7.14 -0.58 -0.14
N GLY A 42 5.99 -0.84 -0.78
CA GLY A 42 4.86 0.08 -0.77
C GLY A 42 4.06 -0.08 0.52
N TYR A 43 3.56 1.00 1.09
CA TYR A 43 2.80 0.96 2.33
C TYR A 43 1.57 1.87 2.24
N VAL A 44 0.38 1.28 2.45
CA VAL A 44 -0.89 2.00 2.50
C VAL A 44 -1.49 1.83 3.89
N LEU A 45 -1.59 2.94 4.61
CA LEU A 45 -2.10 3.00 5.97
C LEU A 45 -3.61 3.27 6.00
N GLN A 46 -4.26 2.87 7.09
CA GLN A 46 -5.64 3.22 7.40
C GLN A 46 -5.83 4.74 7.45
N GLN A 47 -4.96 5.42 8.16
CA GLN A 47 -4.88 6.89 8.14
C GLN A 47 -3.91 7.30 7.03
N ILE A 48 -4.44 8.00 6.06
CA ILE A 48 -3.69 8.45 4.91
C ILE A 48 -2.66 9.48 5.36
N ALA A 49 -1.39 9.11 5.26
CA ALA A 49 -0.27 9.95 5.63
C ALA A 49 0.31 10.68 4.41
N LEU A 50 -0.53 11.41 3.68
CA LEU A 50 -0.03 12.34 2.67
C LEU A 50 0.62 13.53 3.35
N PHE A 51 1.74 13.99 2.81
CA PHE A 51 2.41 15.20 3.31
C PHE A 51 1.52 16.41 2.99
N PRO A 52 1.02 17.13 4.00
CA PRO A 52 0.00 18.17 3.80
C PRO A 52 0.53 19.42 3.07
N ASN A 53 1.82 19.62 3.10
CA ASN A 53 2.50 20.75 2.45
C ASN A 53 3.04 20.43 1.05
N LEU A 54 2.81 19.22 0.57
CA LEU A 54 3.15 18.78 -0.79
C LEU A 54 1.89 18.56 -1.61
N THR A 55 1.99 18.86 -2.90
CA THR A 55 0.90 18.55 -3.85
C THR A 55 0.74 17.04 -4.04
N VAL A 56 -0.31 16.64 -4.72
CA VAL A 56 -0.54 15.24 -5.14
C VAL A 56 0.67 14.72 -5.91
N ALA A 57 1.11 15.44 -6.94
CA ALA A 57 2.26 15.04 -7.76
C ALA A 57 3.54 14.94 -6.94
N GLU A 58 3.80 15.87 -6.05
CA GLU A 58 4.97 15.86 -5.16
C GLU A 58 4.94 14.70 -4.17
N ASN A 59 3.78 14.38 -3.58
CA ASN A 59 3.61 13.21 -2.74
C ASN A 59 3.94 11.91 -3.49
N ILE A 60 3.44 11.77 -4.71
CA ILE A 60 3.65 10.57 -5.54
C ILE A 60 5.11 10.44 -5.97
N ALA A 61 5.79 11.55 -6.21
CA ALA A 61 7.17 11.58 -6.70
C ALA A 61 8.23 11.20 -5.68
N LEU A 62 7.92 11.17 -4.38
CA LEU A 62 8.92 11.02 -3.31
C LEU A 62 9.81 9.78 -3.48
N ILE A 63 9.23 8.61 -3.59
CA ILE A 63 10.01 7.36 -3.72
C ILE A 63 10.71 7.25 -5.07
N PRO A 64 10.07 7.52 -6.21
CA PRO A 64 10.77 7.56 -7.50
C PRO A 64 11.97 8.50 -7.52
N GLU A 65 11.87 9.70 -6.93
CA GLU A 65 13.00 10.63 -6.81
C GLU A 65 14.14 10.02 -5.98
N MET A 66 13.83 9.40 -4.85
CA MET A 66 14.82 8.72 -4.01
C MET A 66 15.49 7.55 -4.73
N LYS A 67 14.80 6.92 -5.69
CA LYS A 67 15.32 5.84 -6.54
C LYS A 67 16.08 6.37 -7.76
N GLY A 68 16.18 7.68 -7.93
CA GLY A 68 16.92 8.31 -9.03
C GLY A 68 16.21 8.32 -10.37
N TRP A 69 14.88 8.20 -10.38
CA TRP A 69 14.11 8.28 -11.62
C TRP A 69 14.19 9.69 -12.24
N LYS A 70 14.17 9.75 -13.56
CA LYS A 70 14.12 11.01 -14.28
C LYS A 70 12.76 11.68 -14.08
N LYS A 71 12.76 13.01 -14.00
CA LYS A 71 11.56 13.84 -13.77
C LYS A 71 10.46 13.54 -14.80
N GLU A 72 10.82 13.39 -16.07
CA GLU A 72 9.88 13.10 -17.16
C GLU A 72 9.22 11.73 -16.98
N GLN A 73 9.98 10.74 -16.56
CA GLN A 73 9.48 9.39 -16.28
C GLN A 73 8.48 9.40 -15.10
N ILE A 74 8.81 10.13 -14.04
CA ILE A 74 7.91 10.26 -12.87
C ILE A 74 6.60 10.92 -13.29
N GLN A 75 6.66 12.00 -14.04
CA GLN A 75 5.47 12.73 -14.50
C GLN A 75 4.58 11.86 -15.39
N GLU A 76 5.16 11.13 -16.32
CA GLU A 76 4.43 10.24 -17.22
C GLU A 76 3.74 9.12 -16.45
N GLN A 77 4.44 8.44 -15.55
CA GLN A 77 3.86 7.38 -14.73
C GLN A 77 2.81 7.92 -13.74
N THR A 78 3.04 9.08 -13.17
CA THR A 78 2.04 9.74 -12.30
C THR A 78 0.75 9.98 -13.07
N LYS A 79 0.82 10.48 -14.29
CA LYS A 79 -0.34 10.71 -15.14
C LYS A 79 -1.09 9.40 -15.43
N VAL A 80 -0.38 8.36 -15.85
CA VAL A 80 -0.96 7.05 -16.16
C VAL A 80 -1.67 6.46 -14.94
N LEU A 81 -1.03 6.47 -13.77
CA LEU A 81 -1.60 5.86 -12.56
C LEU A 81 -2.74 6.67 -11.97
N LEU A 82 -2.67 8.00 -11.98
CA LEU A 82 -3.79 8.84 -11.55
C LEU A 82 -5.04 8.59 -12.42
N GLU A 83 -4.88 8.50 -13.72
CA GLU A 83 -5.99 8.20 -14.62
C GLU A 83 -6.59 6.81 -14.37
N LYS A 84 -5.76 5.80 -14.06
CA LYS A 84 -6.23 4.45 -13.68
C LYS A 84 -7.09 4.46 -12.41
N VAL A 85 -6.81 5.32 -11.47
CA VAL A 85 -7.61 5.46 -10.24
C VAL A 85 -8.74 6.49 -10.38
N GLY A 86 -8.98 6.98 -11.60
CA GLY A 86 -10.09 7.89 -11.89
C GLY A 86 -9.85 9.35 -11.50
N LEU A 87 -8.60 9.75 -11.33
CA LEU A 87 -8.20 11.12 -11.02
C LEU A 87 -7.45 11.73 -12.22
N SER A 88 -8.04 12.72 -12.86
CA SER A 88 -7.39 13.42 -13.98
C SER A 88 -6.12 14.13 -13.50
N PHE A 89 -5.03 13.94 -14.22
CA PHE A 89 -3.75 14.58 -13.88
C PHE A 89 -3.89 16.13 -13.88
N GLU A 90 -4.53 16.69 -14.86
CA GLU A 90 -4.70 18.13 -15.00
C GLU A 90 -5.48 18.74 -13.83
N ASP A 91 -6.48 18.03 -13.31
CA ASP A 91 -7.33 18.53 -12.23
C ASP A 91 -6.74 18.28 -10.85
N TYR A 92 -5.97 17.22 -10.67
CA TYR A 92 -5.56 16.74 -9.34
C TYR A 92 -4.07 16.89 -9.01
N ALA A 93 -3.17 16.88 -9.99
CA ALA A 93 -1.73 16.83 -9.75
C ALA A 93 -1.20 17.96 -8.86
N HIS A 94 -1.77 19.14 -8.98
CA HIS A 94 -1.33 20.35 -8.25
C HIS A 94 -2.18 20.69 -7.04
N ARG A 95 -3.16 19.86 -6.69
CA ARG A 95 -3.95 20.02 -5.46
C ARG A 95 -3.15 19.55 -4.25
N TYR A 96 -3.46 20.16 -3.11
CA TYR A 96 -2.95 19.72 -1.81
C TYR A 96 -3.92 18.74 -1.15
N PRO A 97 -3.45 17.90 -0.21
CA PRO A 97 -4.30 16.88 0.43
C PRO A 97 -5.60 17.43 1.02
N LYS A 98 -5.57 18.64 1.61
CA LYS A 98 -6.76 19.28 2.18
C LYS A 98 -7.88 19.57 1.16
N GLU A 99 -7.55 19.60 -0.11
CA GLU A 99 -8.49 19.87 -1.21
C GLU A 99 -9.11 18.57 -1.76
N LEU A 100 -8.78 17.43 -1.17
CA LEU A 100 -9.24 16.11 -1.59
C LEU A 100 -10.23 15.52 -0.58
N SER A 101 -11.20 14.75 -1.08
CA SER A 101 -12.03 13.88 -0.23
C SER A 101 -11.20 12.74 0.37
N GLY A 102 -11.73 12.06 1.38
CA GLY A 102 -11.07 10.89 1.98
C GLY A 102 -10.78 9.79 0.96
N GLY A 103 -11.72 9.48 0.08
CA GLY A 103 -11.55 8.49 -0.99
C GLY A 103 -10.51 8.91 -2.02
N GLU A 104 -10.47 10.19 -2.39
CA GLU A 104 -9.46 10.73 -3.31
C GLU A 104 -8.07 10.69 -2.68
N GLN A 105 -7.93 11.06 -1.41
CA GLN A 105 -6.66 10.93 -0.69
C GLN A 105 -6.18 9.46 -0.66
N GLN A 106 -7.08 8.52 -0.43
CA GLN A 106 -6.76 7.10 -0.41
C GLN A 106 -6.29 6.61 -1.79
N ARG A 107 -6.92 7.07 -2.87
CA ARG A 107 -6.48 6.78 -4.25
C ARG A 107 -5.08 7.31 -4.51
N VAL A 108 -4.77 8.53 -4.09
CA VAL A 108 -3.42 9.10 -4.18
C VAL A 108 -2.42 8.29 -3.36
N GLY A 109 -2.80 7.85 -2.16
CA GLY A 109 -1.97 6.99 -1.31
C GLY A 109 -1.64 5.65 -1.98
N ILE A 110 -2.59 5.05 -2.67
CA ILE A 110 -2.38 3.82 -3.46
C ILE A 110 -1.40 4.09 -4.61
N VAL A 111 -1.61 5.13 -5.39
CA VAL A 111 -0.70 5.52 -6.48
C VAL A 111 0.72 5.74 -5.97
N ARG A 112 0.87 6.49 -4.86
CA ARG A 112 2.17 6.72 -4.21
C ARG A 112 2.86 5.42 -3.83
N ALA A 113 2.10 4.45 -3.33
CA ALA A 113 2.65 3.17 -2.90
C ALA A 113 3.13 2.29 -4.07
N ILE A 114 2.49 2.37 -5.24
CA ILE A 114 2.76 1.45 -6.37
C ILE A 114 3.62 2.04 -7.49
N ILE A 115 3.77 3.36 -7.57
CA ILE A 115 4.44 4.01 -8.71
C ILE A 115 5.89 3.53 -8.90
N ALA A 116 6.60 3.31 -7.80
CA ALA A 116 7.99 2.86 -7.85
C ALA A 116 8.13 1.34 -8.07
N THR A 117 7.06 0.67 -8.46
CA THR A 117 7.02 -0.78 -8.71
C THR A 117 7.62 -1.60 -7.56
N PRO A 118 7.05 -1.51 -6.34
CA PRO A 118 7.60 -2.18 -5.17
C PRO A 118 7.53 -3.71 -5.32
N LYS A 119 8.45 -4.42 -4.66
CA LYS A 119 8.42 -5.88 -4.60
C LYS A 119 7.31 -6.41 -3.70
N ILE A 120 6.99 -5.65 -2.66
CA ILE A 120 5.91 -5.97 -1.72
C ILE A 120 5.06 -4.74 -1.43
N LEU A 121 3.76 -4.95 -1.37
CA LEU A 121 2.79 -3.93 -0.98
C LEU A 121 2.14 -4.35 0.34
N LEU A 122 2.28 -3.49 1.35
CA LEU A 122 1.65 -3.67 2.66
C LEU A 122 0.45 -2.74 2.76
N MET A 123 -0.72 -3.30 3.05
CA MET A 123 -1.97 -2.55 3.21
C MET A 123 -2.59 -2.85 4.57
N ASP A 124 -2.66 -1.86 5.44
CA ASP A 124 -3.18 -2.00 6.81
C ASP A 124 -4.55 -1.35 6.93
N GLU A 125 -5.60 -2.16 6.84
CA GLU A 125 -7.01 -1.74 6.91
C GLU A 125 -7.30 -0.48 6.05
N PRO A 126 -6.91 -0.48 4.77
CA PRO A 126 -6.82 0.76 3.99
C PRO A 126 -8.19 1.40 3.71
N PHE A 127 -9.28 0.65 3.87
CA PHE A 127 -10.62 1.12 3.49
C PHE A 127 -11.58 1.24 4.65
N SER A 128 -11.15 0.97 5.89
CA SER A 128 -12.03 0.91 7.07
C SER A 128 -12.69 2.25 7.42
N ALA A 129 -12.06 3.37 7.08
CA ALA A 129 -12.59 4.71 7.34
C ALA A 129 -13.50 5.27 6.22
N LEU A 130 -13.71 4.50 5.16
CA LEU A 130 -14.51 4.93 4.00
C LEU A 130 -15.98 4.51 4.12
N ASP A 131 -16.86 5.28 3.47
CA ASP A 131 -18.25 4.87 3.26
C ASP A 131 -18.35 3.63 2.38
N ALA A 132 -19.51 2.97 2.38
CA ALA A 132 -19.71 1.69 1.71
C ALA A 132 -19.47 1.73 0.20
N ILE A 133 -19.85 2.84 -0.46
CA ILE A 133 -19.71 2.98 -1.91
C ILE A 133 -18.23 3.17 -2.28
N SER A 134 -17.56 4.11 -1.61
CA SER A 134 -16.12 4.35 -1.81
C SER A 134 -15.28 3.13 -1.49
N ARG A 135 -15.63 2.41 -0.41
CA ARG A 135 -14.97 1.17 -0.03
C ARG A 135 -15.04 0.12 -1.14
N LYS A 136 -16.24 -0.12 -1.67
CA LYS A 136 -16.43 -1.09 -2.77
C LYS A 136 -15.63 -0.71 -4.00
N GLN A 137 -15.67 0.56 -4.39
CA GLN A 137 -14.91 1.05 -5.54
C GLN A 137 -13.40 0.85 -5.38
N LEU A 138 -12.87 1.15 -4.19
CA LEU A 138 -11.44 1.00 -3.92
C LEU A 138 -11.00 -0.47 -3.75
N GLN A 139 -11.88 -1.33 -3.23
CA GLN A 139 -11.64 -2.78 -3.24
C GLN A 139 -11.51 -3.30 -4.67
N ASP A 140 -12.44 -2.96 -5.54
CA ASP A 140 -12.42 -3.39 -6.95
C ASP A 140 -11.17 -2.88 -7.67
N LEU A 141 -10.84 -1.61 -7.46
CA LEU A 141 -9.63 -0.99 -8.01
C LEU A 141 -8.36 -1.68 -7.52
N THR A 142 -8.25 -1.94 -6.21
CA THR A 142 -7.08 -2.60 -5.61
C THR A 142 -6.89 -3.99 -6.19
N LYS A 143 -7.96 -4.75 -6.35
CA LYS A 143 -7.92 -6.08 -6.98
C LYS A 143 -7.43 -6.00 -8.42
N GLN A 144 -7.93 -5.04 -9.19
CA GLN A 144 -7.52 -4.81 -10.57
C GLN A 144 -6.02 -4.46 -10.66
N LEU A 145 -5.56 -3.53 -9.83
CA LEU A 145 -4.15 -3.13 -9.81
C LEU A 145 -3.22 -4.26 -9.39
N HIS A 146 -3.62 -5.07 -8.40
CA HIS A 146 -2.88 -6.25 -7.99
C HIS A 146 -2.71 -7.26 -9.13
N GLN A 147 -3.78 -7.52 -9.89
CA GLN A 147 -3.72 -8.40 -11.05
C GLN A 147 -2.85 -7.85 -12.17
N GLU A 148 -2.91 -6.55 -12.41
CA GLU A 148 -2.14 -5.89 -13.47
C GLU A 148 -0.64 -5.79 -13.15
N PHE A 149 -0.30 -5.38 -11.95
CA PHE A 149 1.10 -5.15 -11.54
C PHE A 149 1.77 -6.36 -10.88
N LYS A 150 1.03 -7.41 -10.57
CA LYS A 150 1.54 -8.69 -10.03
C LYS A 150 2.49 -8.54 -8.83
N MET A 151 2.20 -7.59 -7.95
CA MET A 151 2.95 -7.39 -6.70
C MET A 151 2.57 -8.44 -5.67
N THR A 152 3.51 -8.81 -4.79
CA THR A 152 3.17 -9.54 -3.58
C THR A 152 2.51 -8.56 -2.62
N THR A 153 1.24 -8.79 -2.28
CA THR A 153 0.47 -7.89 -1.41
C THR A 153 0.11 -8.61 -0.12
N LEU A 154 0.45 -7.98 1.01
CA LEU A 154 -0.06 -8.37 2.32
C LEU A 154 -1.13 -7.37 2.73
N PHE A 155 -2.37 -7.87 2.83
CA PHE A 155 -3.55 -7.08 3.11
C PHE A 155 -4.09 -7.42 4.49
N VAL A 156 -4.10 -6.47 5.41
CA VAL A 156 -4.67 -6.65 6.75
C VAL A 156 -6.07 -6.06 6.81
N THR A 157 -7.02 -6.87 7.21
CA THR A 157 -8.41 -6.45 7.43
C THR A 157 -9.04 -7.25 8.57
N HIS A 158 -10.04 -6.67 9.24
CA HIS A 158 -10.92 -7.37 10.18
C HIS A 158 -12.25 -7.77 9.53
N ASP A 159 -12.45 -7.40 8.27
CA ASP A 159 -13.66 -7.71 7.49
C ASP A 159 -13.43 -8.99 6.68
N THR A 160 -14.16 -10.04 7.03
CA THR A 160 -14.06 -11.36 6.39
C THR A 160 -14.47 -11.32 4.91
N ASP A 161 -15.52 -10.57 4.57
CA ASP A 161 -15.99 -10.44 3.20
C ASP A 161 -14.94 -9.74 2.31
N GLU A 162 -14.28 -8.73 2.84
CA GLU A 162 -13.17 -8.05 2.18
C GLU A 162 -12.00 -9.00 1.93
N ALA A 163 -11.62 -9.80 2.92
CA ALA A 163 -10.56 -10.80 2.78
C ALA A 163 -10.90 -11.83 1.69
N VAL A 164 -12.09 -12.39 1.71
CA VAL A 164 -12.56 -13.36 0.69
C VAL A 164 -12.56 -12.75 -0.71
N LYS A 165 -12.98 -11.51 -0.82
CA LYS A 165 -13.05 -10.80 -2.11
C LYS A 165 -11.67 -10.54 -2.74
N LEU A 166 -10.68 -10.20 -1.92
CA LEU A 166 -9.40 -9.66 -2.40
C LEU A 166 -8.26 -10.68 -2.42
N ALA A 167 -8.27 -11.66 -1.52
CA ALA A 167 -7.10 -12.50 -1.28
C ALA A 167 -7.03 -13.75 -2.16
N ASP A 168 -5.81 -14.17 -2.48
CA ASP A 168 -5.53 -15.50 -3.03
C ASP A 168 -5.39 -16.52 -1.90
N ARG A 169 -4.90 -16.08 -0.73
CA ARG A 169 -4.80 -16.88 0.50
C ARG A 169 -5.15 -16.01 1.70
N ILE A 170 -5.77 -16.61 2.69
CA ILE A 170 -6.19 -15.94 3.91
C ILE A 170 -5.53 -16.62 5.11
N ALA A 171 -4.89 -15.82 5.97
CA ALA A 171 -4.41 -16.26 7.27
C ALA A 171 -5.29 -15.64 8.35
N VAL A 172 -5.84 -16.48 9.23
CA VAL A 172 -6.66 -16.03 10.36
C VAL A 172 -5.78 -15.91 11.60
N LEU A 173 -5.68 -14.70 12.16
CA LEU A 173 -4.97 -14.43 13.41
C LEU A 173 -5.96 -14.34 14.57
N LYS A 174 -5.64 -15.04 15.64
CA LYS A 174 -6.36 -14.97 16.91
C LYS A 174 -5.35 -14.97 18.07
N ASP A 175 -5.46 -13.98 18.96
CA ASP A 175 -4.61 -13.86 20.16
C ASP A 175 -3.10 -13.96 19.87
N GLY A 176 -2.66 -13.40 18.74
CA GLY A 176 -1.26 -13.39 18.32
C GLY A 176 -0.78 -14.65 17.62
N GLU A 177 -1.67 -15.61 17.36
CA GLU A 177 -1.34 -16.87 16.71
C GLU A 177 -2.09 -17.01 15.37
N ILE A 178 -1.45 -17.64 14.39
CA ILE A 178 -2.11 -18.04 13.15
C ILE A 178 -2.85 -19.35 13.40
N VAL A 179 -4.17 -19.29 13.36
CA VAL A 179 -5.03 -20.46 13.65
C VAL A 179 -5.45 -21.21 12.39
N GLN A 180 -5.40 -20.56 11.24
CA GLN A 180 -5.73 -21.17 9.95
C GLN A 180 -5.08 -20.40 8.81
N VAL A 181 -4.68 -21.11 7.76
CA VAL A 181 -4.26 -20.53 6.47
C VAL A 181 -4.88 -21.38 5.37
N ASP A 182 -5.65 -20.75 4.48
CA ASP A 182 -6.32 -21.44 3.37
C ASP A 182 -6.63 -20.47 2.21
N THR A 183 -7.15 -21.01 1.12
CA THR A 183 -7.77 -20.23 0.04
C THR A 183 -9.16 -19.73 0.46
N PRO A 184 -9.70 -18.68 -0.18
CA PRO A 184 -11.07 -18.19 0.08
C PRO A 184 -12.16 -19.22 -0.14
#